data_c1b81a2c0342a6decd2087a632170594
#
_entry.id   c1b81a2c0342a6decd2087a632170594
#
_cell.length_a   1.000
_cell.length_b   1.000
_cell.length_c   1.000
_cell.angle_alpha   90.00
_cell.angle_beta   90.00
_cell.angle_gamma   90.00
#
_symmetry.space_group_name_H-M   'P 1'
#
loop_
_entity.id
_entity.type
_entity.pdbx_description
1 polymer ?
#
loop_
_entity_poly.entity_id
_entity_poly.type
_entity_poly.pdbx_seq_one_letter_code
_entity_poly.pdbx_strand_id
1 'polypeptide(L)'
;MTASLELELQSFVLLRLGERRFAVSARQIAELVAPSSVFRFPHHTPKIEGVILRRGRIVPVCDVSEALTGERLTSRRFYLIAVRRYGAQTEWVALPVTGECELINGEMTAAGEADAPHVAGWLSHDGDVIEVLNLDALTPGTDGVLGERAARGALEARP
;
A
#
# COMPACT_ATOMS: atom_id res chain seq x y z
N MET A 1 -20.37 23.29 13.75
CA MET A 1 -20.27 22.97 12.34
C MET A 1 -19.86 21.52 12.16
N THR A 2 -20.75 20.78 11.60
CA THR A 2 -20.54 19.33 11.42
C THR A 2 -19.36 19.00 10.52
N ALA A 3 -19.11 19.79 9.49
CA ALA A 3 -18.00 19.56 8.59
C ALA A 3 -16.64 19.63 9.28
N SER A 4 -16.48 20.57 10.23
CA SER A 4 -15.24 20.69 11.00
C SER A 4 -15.03 19.48 11.91
N LEU A 5 -16.11 19.01 12.53
CA LEU A 5 -16.03 17.85 13.41
C LEU A 5 -15.72 16.57 12.63
N GLU A 6 -16.24 16.47 11.43
CA GLU A 6 -15.96 15.31 10.58
C GLU A 6 -14.52 15.24 10.12
N LEU A 7 -13.84 16.38 10.01
CA LEU A 7 -12.44 16.44 9.62
C LEU A 7 -11.49 16.20 10.80
N GLU A 8 -11.95 16.31 12.02
CA GLU A 8 -11.11 16.22 13.20
C GLU A 8 -10.65 14.82 13.53
N LEU A 9 -11.52 13.81 13.31
CA LEU A 9 -11.17 12.44 13.64
C LEU A 9 -11.25 11.55 12.43
N GLN A 10 -10.12 11.06 12.01
CA GLN A 10 -10.01 10.08 10.95
C GLN A 10 -9.40 8.81 11.51
N SER A 11 -9.71 7.70 10.88
CA SER A 11 -9.15 6.41 11.25
C SER A 11 -8.00 6.06 10.32
N PHE A 12 -6.93 5.57 10.90
CA PHE A 12 -5.73 5.17 10.18
C PHE A 12 -5.31 3.78 10.60
N VAL A 13 -4.66 3.08 9.69
CA VAL A 13 -3.98 1.85 10.02
C VAL A 13 -2.50 2.16 10.16
N LEU A 14 -2.00 1.88 11.36
CA LEU A 14 -0.58 2.05 11.67
C LEU A 14 0.13 0.76 11.28
N LEU A 15 1.13 0.88 10.43
CA LEU A 15 1.87 -0.28 9.95
C LEU A 15 3.36 -0.12 10.25
N ARG A 16 4.07 -1.23 10.25
CA ARG A 16 5.49 -1.24 10.55
C ARG A 16 6.27 -1.84 9.39
N LEU A 17 7.32 -1.11 9.00
CA LEU A 17 8.29 -1.56 8.00
C LEU A 17 9.66 -1.53 8.65
N GLY A 18 10.13 -2.69 9.10
CA GLY A 18 11.31 -2.77 9.92
C GLY A 18 11.08 -2.09 11.28
N GLU A 19 11.88 -1.11 11.59
CA GLU A 19 11.74 -0.37 12.84
C GLU A 19 10.91 0.91 12.71
N ARG A 20 10.55 1.28 11.49
CA ARG A 20 9.79 2.51 11.24
C ARG A 20 8.31 2.24 11.13
N ARG A 21 7.53 3.19 11.61
CA ARG A 21 6.08 3.15 11.55
C ARG A 21 5.56 4.16 10.56
N PHE A 22 4.50 3.77 9.85
CA PHE A 22 3.81 4.61 8.91
C PHE A 22 2.31 4.43 9.11
N ALA A 23 1.52 5.32 8.57
CA ALA A 23 0.07 5.22 8.64
C ALA A 23 -0.53 5.31 7.24
N VAL A 24 -1.67 4.67 7.08
CA VAL A 24 -2.45 4.72 5.85
C VAL A 24 -3.91 4.95 6.26
N SER A 25 -4.65 5.73 5.50
CA SER A 25 -6.07 5.90 5.77
C SER A 25 -6.76 4.55 5.84
N ALA A 26 -7.56 4.33 6.88
CA ALA A 26 -8.28 3.08 7.05
C ALA A 26 -9.23 2.79 5.90
N ARG A 27 -9.67 3.83 5.19
CA ARG A 27 -10.54 3.67 4.01
C ARG A 27 -9.85 2.95 2.86
N GLN A 28 -8.52 2.97 2.84
CA GLN A 28 -7.75 2.31 1.79
C GLN A 28 -7.37 0.88 2.13
N ILE A 29 -7.72 0.40 3.32
CA ILE A 29 -7.32 -0.93 3.76
C ILE A 29 -8.51 -1.87 3.68
N ALA A 30 -8.33 -2.98 2.95
CA ALA A 30 -9.33 -4.01 2.84
C ALA A 30 -9.18 -5.06 3.93
N GLU A 31 -7.96 -5.57 4.15
CA GLU A 31 -7.72 -6.60 5.16
C GLU A 31 -6.23 -6.78 5.44
N LEU A 32 -5.94 -7.46 6.52
CA LEU A 32 -4.59 -7.89 6.88
C LEU A 32 -4.58 -9.41 6.82
N VAL A 33 -3.67 -9.99 6.05
CA VAL A 33 -3.66 -11.43 5.83
C VAL A 33 -2.29 -12.02 6.16
N ALA A 34 -2.29 -13.30 6.49
CA ALA A 34 -1.05 -14.04 6.69
C ALA A 34 -0.29 -14.13 5.37
N PRO A 35 1.03 -14.26 5.41
CA PRO A 35 1.81 -14.41 4.19
C PRO A 35 1.37 -15.64 3.40
N SER A 36 1.33 -15.49 2.09
CA SER A 36 1.01 -16.57 1.18
C SER A 36 2.04 -16.62 0.07
N SER A 37 1.97 -17.67 -0.74
CA SER A 37 2.90 -17.83 -1.85
C SER A 37 2.77 -16.69 -2.85
N VAL A 38 3.91 -16.16 -3.25
CA VAL A 38 3.97 -15.10 -4.26
C VAL A 38 4.36 -15.75 -5.58
N PHE A 39 3.52 -15.53 -6.58
CA PHE A 39 3.78 -16.01 -7.94
C PHE A 39 4.53 -14.92 -8.70
N ARG A 40 5.78 -15.17 -9.01
CA ARG A 40 6.62 -14.18 -9.67
C ARG A 40 6.35 -14.15 -11.17
N PHE A 41 6.47 -12.95 -11.73
CA PHE A 41 6.34 -12.80 -13.18
C PHE A 41 7.62 -13.29 -13.87
N PRO A 42 7.51 -13.75 -15.12
CA PRO A 42 8.71 -14.11 -15.90
C PRO A 42 9.55 -12.87 -16.23
N HIS A 43 8.97 -11.69 -16.23
CA HIS A 43 9.68 -10.44 -16.49
C HIS A 43 9.79 -9.61 -15.24
N HIS A 44 10.93 -8.97 -15.04
CA HIS A 44 11.13 -8.10 -13.92
C HIS A 44 10.27 -6.83 -14.08
N THR A 45 9.50 -6.52 -13.06
CA THR A 45 8.70 -5.30 -13.00
C THR A 45 9.13 -4.51 -11.77
N PRO A 46 9.61 -3.27 -11.94
CA PRO A 46 9.99 -2.46 -10.79
C PRO A 46 8.81 -2.29 -9.83
N LYS A 47 9.09 -2.39 -8.55
CA LYS A 47 8.14 -2.22 -7.45
C LYS A 47 7.09 -3.33 -7.31
N ILE A 48 6.87 -4.14 -8.32
CA ILE A 48 5.94 -5.27 -8.24
C ILE A 48 6.77 -6.55 -8.34
N GLU A 49 6.86 -7.30 -7.26
CA GLU A 49 7.67 -8.52 -7.24
C GLU A 49 6.92 -9.75 -7.71
N GLY A 50 5.61 -9.70 -7.74
CA GLY A 50 4.77 -10.80 -8.17
C GLY A 50 3.34 -10.56 -7.76
N VAL A 51 2.57 -11.63 -7.69
CA VAL A 51 1.15 -11.57 -7.29
C VAL A 51 0.84 -12.64 -6.26
N ILE A 52 -0.16 -12.38 -5.46
CA ILE A 52 -0.80 -13.40 -4.62
C ILE A 52 -2.23 -13.57 -5.07
N LEU A 53 -2.81 -14.72 -4.74
CA LEU A 53 -4.21 -14.98 -5.00
C LEU A 53 -4.98 -14.76 -3.71
N ARG A 54 -6.01 -13.93 -3.79
CA ARG A 54 -6.84 -13.64 -2.63
C ARG A 54 -8.30 -13.55 -3.06
N ARG A 55 -9.12 -14.45 -2.55
CA ARG A 55 -10.57 -14.49 -2.85
C ARG A 55 -10.87 -14.50 -4.34
N GLY A 56 -10.10 -15.30 -5.08
CA GLY A 56 -10.26 -15.40 -6.52
C GLY A 56 -9.70 -14.22 -7.31
N ARG A 57 -9.00 -13.30 -6.64
CA ARG A 57 -8.39 -12.15 -7.29
C ARG A 57 -6.88 -12.28 -7.33
N ILE A 58 -6.31 -11.74 -8.38
CA ILE A 58 -4.87 -11.60 -8.51
C ILE A 58 -4.51 -10.25 -7.92
N VAL A 59 -3.69 -10.27 -6.86
CA VAL A 59 -3.31 -9.06 -6.15
C VAL A 59 -1.81 -8.85 -6.27
N PRO A 60 -1.36 -7.76 -6.90
CA PRO A 60 0.08 -7.51 -7.03
C PRO A 60 0.71 -7.23 -5.67
N VAL A 61 1.91 -7.73 -5.47
CA VAL A 61 2.70 -7.51 -4.25
C VAL A 61 3.70 -6.40 -4.52
N CYS A 62 3.58 -5.34 -3.76
CA CYS A 62 4.43 -4.17 -3.88
C CYS A 62 5.13 -3.93 -2.55
N ASP A 63 6.44 -4.17 -2.50
CA ASP A 63 7.23 -3.89 -1.31
C ASP A 63 7.67 -2.43 -1.36
N VAL A 64 7.04 -1.62 -0.53
CA VAL A 64 7.31 -0.18 -0.49
C VAL A 64 8.42 0.19 0.50
N SER A 65 8.96 -0.78 1.22
CA SER A 65 9.94 -0.52 2.27
C SER A 65 11.22 0.09 1.74
N GLU A 66 11.71 -0.39 0.61
CA GLU A 66 12.94 0.15 0.03
C GLU A 66 12.81 1.63 -0.34
N ALA A 67 11.66 2.01 -0.90
CA ALA A 67 11.40 3.41 -1.25
C ALA A 67 11.26 4.29 -0.01
N LEU A 68 10.71 3.75 1.08
CA LEU A 68 10.42 4.52 2.28
C LEU A 68 11.58 4.52 3.29
N THR A 69 12.27 3.40 3.42
CA THR A 69 13.30 3.24 4.45
C THR A 69 14.72 3.09 3.89
N GLY A 70 14.83 2.88 2.57
CA GLY A 70 16.12 2.59 1.94
C GLY A 70 16.53 1.13 2.03
N GLU A 71 15.75 0.30 2.70
CA GLU A 71 16.10 -1.11 2.91
C GLU A 71 14.92 -2.02 2.54
N ARG A 72 15.24 -3.18 2.01
CA ARG A 72 14.23 -4.20 1.76
C ARG A 72 13.87 -4.89 3.06
N LEU A 73 12.62 -5.38 3.15
CA LEU A 73 12.19 -6.13 4.32
C LEU A 73 12.88 -7.48 4.37
N THR A 74 13.46 -7.79 5.53
CA THR A 74 14.07 -9.09 5.79
C THR A 74 13.06 -10.08 6.37
N SER A 75 11.96 -9.57 6.92
CA SER A 75 10.91 -10.39 7.49
C SER A 75 9.56 -9.82 7.07
N ARG A 76 8.67 -10.69 6.63
CA ARG A 76 7.32 -10.32 6.21
C ARG A 76 6.35 -11.13 7.03
N ARG A 77 5.71 -10.49 7.98
CA ARG A 77 4.82 -11.17 8.89
C ARG A 77 3.39 -11.22 8.40
N PHE A 78 2.99 -10.19 7.67
CA PHE A 78 1.65 -10.07 7.09
C PHE A 78 1.72 -9.37 5.75
N TYR A 79 0.64 -9.51 4.98
CA TYR A 79 0.38 -8.65 3.83
C TYR A 79 -0.83 -7.79 4.15
N LEU A 80 -0.65 -6.49 4.01
CA LEU A 80 -1.72 -5.51 4.16
C LEU A 80 -2.34 -5.32 2.78
N ILE A 81 -3.59 -5.74 2.63
CA ILE A 81 -4.30 -5.60 1.35
C ILE A 81 -4.93 -4.22 1.32
N ALA A 82 -4.46 -3.41 0.41
CA ALA A 82 -4.88 -2.03 0.27
C ALA A 82 -5.60 -1.83 -1.05
N VAL A 83 -6.42 -0.78 -1.08
CA VAL A 83 -7.13 -0.34 -2.27
C VAL A 83 -6.51 0.97 -2.73
N ARG A 84 -6.08 1.02 -3.96
CA ARG A 84 -5.58 2.25 -4.56
C ARG A 84 -6.48 2.70 -5.68
N ARG A 85 -6.49 3.98 -5.94
CA ARG A 85 -7.22 4.52 -7.08
C ARG A 85 -6.30 4.66 -8.29
N TYR A 86 -6.83 4.25 -9.42
CA TYR A 86 -6.17 4.43 -10.70
C TYR A 86 -7.20 4.94 -11.70
N GLY A 87 -7.22 6.26 -11.91
CA GLY A 87 -8.28 6.87 -12.71
C GLY A 87 -9.64 6.70 -12.08
N ALA A 88 -10.59 6.16 -12.83
CA ALA A 88 -11.94 5.86 -12.34
C ALA A 88 -12.05 4.48 -11.70
N GLN A 89 -10.96 3.70 -11.70
CA GLN A 89 -10.95 2.34 -11.19
C GLN A 89 -10.26 2.25 -9.85
N THR A 90 -10.57 1.19 -9.12
CA THR A 90 -9.85 0.84 -7.89
C THR A 90 -9.17 -0.48 -8.08
N GLU A 91 -7.97 -0.61 -7.52
CA GLU A 91 -7.17 -1.82 -7.61
C GLU A 91 -6.73 -2.24 -6.21
N TRP A 92 -6.59 -3.54 -6.01
CA TRP A 92 -6.01 -4.07 -4.78
C TRP A 92 -4.50 -4.19 -4.94
N VAL A 93 -3.78 -3.93 -3.87
CA VAL A 93 -2.33 -4.11 -3.81
C VAL A 93 -1.99 -4.71 -2.45
N ALA A 94 -1.05 -5.64 -2.44
CA ALA A 94 -0.59 -6.26 -1.20
C ALA A 94 0.74 -5.64 -0.79
N LEU A 95 0.78 -5.11 0.42
CA LEU A 95 1.96 -4.47 0.99
C LEU A 95 2.53 -5.37 2.08
N PRO A 96 3.73 -5.93 1.89
CA PRO A 96 4.36 -6.68 2.96
C PRO A 96 4.68 -5.78 4.15
N VAL A 97 4.39 -6.26 5.34
CA VAL A 97 4.68 -5.54 6.58
C VAL A 97 5.37 -6.48 7.58
N THR A 98 6.13 -5.90 8.51
CA THR A 98 6.96 -6.70 9.43
C THR A 98 6.27 -7.10 10.71
N GLY A 99 5.13 -6.50 11.02
CA GLY A 99 4.42 -6.78 12.27
C GLY A 99 2.95 -6.54 12.15
N GLU A 100 2.28 -6.66 13.28
CA GLU A 100 0.85 -6.41 13.34
C GLU A 100 0.54 -4.96 13.03
N CYS A 101 -0.64 -4.73 12.49
CA CYS A 101 -1.15 -3.41 12.23
C CYS A 101 -2.12 -3.00 13.32
N GLU A 102 -2.21 -1.72 13.58
CA GLU A 102 -3.05 -1.17 14.63
C GLU A 102 -3.99 -0.13 14.03
N LEU A 103 -5.26 -0.18 14.41
CA LEU A 103 -6.22 0.83 14.01
C LEU A 103 -6.17 1.97 15.02
N ILE A 104 -5.89 3.17 14.55
CA ILE A 104 -5.79 4.34 15.39
C ILE A 104 -6.66 5.45 14.84
N ASN A 105 -7.05 6.37 15.69
CA ASN A 105 -7.77 7.58 15.31
C ASN A 105 -6.85 8.78 15.55
N GLY A 106 -6.98 9.77 14.71
CA GLY A 106 -6.18 10.97 14.85
C GLY A 106 -6.56 12.03 13.86
N GLU A 107 -5.90 13.16 14.00
CA GLU A 107 -6.07 14.29 13.10
C GLU A 107 -4.81 14.43 12.26
N MET A 108 -4.98 14.39 10.95
CA MET A 108 -3.87 14.50 10.03
C MET A 108 -3.61 15.95 9.63
N THR A 109 -2.36 16.35 9.68
CA THR A 109 -1.92 17.60 9.07
C THR A 109 -1.54 17.27 7.63
N ALA A 110 -2.21 17.90 6.67
CA ALA A 110 -1.97 17.63 5.27
C ALA A 110 -0.55 18.02 4.84
N ALA A 111 0.01 17.25 3.92
CA ALA A 111 1.34 17.54 3.36
C ALA A 111 1.29 18.82 2.52
N GLY A 112 2.41 19.55 2.53
CA GLY A 112 2.59 20.72 1.70
C GLY A 112 3.23 20.37 0.36
N GLU A 113 3.34 21.37 -0.52
CA GLU A 113 3.95 21.19 -1.84
C GLU A 113 5.42 20.79 -1.78
N ALA A 114 6.10 21.15 -0.69
CA ALA A 114 7.51 20.81 -0.50
C ALA A 114 7.72 19.36 -0.06
N ASP A 115 6.68 18.68 0.36
CA ASP A 115 6.78 17.28 0.80
C ASP A 115 6.82 16.35 -0.40
N ALA A 116 7.40 15.16 -0.18
CA ALA A 116 7.48 14.15 -1.23
C ALA A 116 6.08 13.68 -1.66
N PRO A 117 5.89 13.28 -2.92
CA PRO A 117 4.57 12.87 -3.41
C PRO A 117 3.93 11.72 -2.65
N HIS A 118 4.74 10.84 -2.05
CA HIS A 118 4.21 9.69 -1.29
C HIS A 118 3.72 10.07 0.10
N VAL A 119 3.93 11.30 0.54
CA VAL A 119 3.47 11.78 1.85
C VAL A 119 2.12 12.45 1.69
N ALA A 120 1.08 11.87 2.28
CA ALA A 120 -0.24 12.48 2.32
C ALA A 120 -0.35 13.50 3.45
N GLY A 121 0.38 13.28 4.53
CA GLY A 121 0.36 14.15 5.68
C GLY A 121 1.10 13.57 6.86
N TRP A 122 0.84 14.15 8.00
CA TRP A 122 1.54 13.83 9.25
C TRP A 122 0.53 13.61 10.36
N LEU A 123 0.80 12.65 11.21
CA LEU A 123 -0.08 12.26 12.31
C LEU A 123 0.73 12.18 13.59
N SER A 124 0.22 12.76 14.66
CA SER A 124 0.83 12.62 15.98
C SER A 124 0.22 11.43 16.70
N HIS A 125 1.05 10.51 17.17
CA HIS A 125 0.61 9.33 17.88
C HIS A 125 1.68 8.92 18.90
N ASP A 126 1.27 8.78 20.15
CA ASP A 126 2.15 8.37 21.25
C ASP A 126 3.46 9.21 21.33
N GLY A 127 3.33 10.51 21.09
CA GLY A 127 4.47 11.41 21.16
C GLY A 127 5.36 11.44 19.93
N ASP A 128 5.07 10.59 18.94
CA ASP A 128 5.81 10.54 17.69
C ASP A 128 5.02 11.17 16.55
N VAL A 129 5.73 11.67 15.57
CA VAL A 129 5.13 12.14 14.34
C VAL A 129 5.25 11.03 13.31
N ILE A 130 4.11 10.60 12.79
CA ILE A 130 4.03 9.47 11.87
C ILE A 130 3.64 9.99 10.49
N GLU A 131 4.38 9.53 9.49
CA GLU A 131 4.12 9.87 8.10
C GLU A 131 2.90 9.08 7.60
N VAL A 132 1.92 9.77 7.04
CA VAL A 132 0.75 9.16 6.43
C VAL A 132 1.04 9.01 4.94
N LEU A 133 0.90 7.80 4.44
CA LEU A 133 1.30 7.46 3.07
C LEU A 133 0.19 7.74 2.07
N ASN A 134 0.59 8.26 0.93
CA ASN A 134 -0.25 8.36 -0.25
C ASN A 134 0.02 7.14 -1.12
N LEU A 135 -0.81 6.12 -1.02
CA LEU A 135 -0.61 4.87 -1.73
C LEU A 135 -0.69 5.04 -3.25
N ASP A 136 -1.50 5.98 -3.71
CA ASP A 136 -1.65 6.21 -5.15
C ASP A 136 -0.35 6.72 -5.78
N ALA A 137 0.44 7.48 -5.02
CA ALA A 137 1.74 7.95 -5.48
C ALA A 137 2.85 6.94 -5.23
N LEU A 138 2.72 6.12 -4.20
CA LEU A 138 3.75 5.18 -3.77
C LEU A 138 3.77 3.89 -4.57
N THR A 139 2.59 3.42 -4.98
CA THR A 139 2.44 2.18 -5.73
C THR A 139 2.20 2.49 -7.21
N PRO A 140 2.78 1.72 -8.13
CA PRO A 140 2.56 1.96 -9.56
C PRO A 140 1.13 1.62 -9.95
N GLY A 141 0.63 2.29 -10.97
CA GLY A 141 -0.61 1.90 -11.59
C GLY A 141 -0.44 0.52 -12.21
N THR A 142 -1.24 -0.43 -11.80
CA THR A 142 -1.08 -1.82 -12.22
C THR A 142 -1.83 -2.13 -13.51
N ASP A 143 -2.83 -1.34 -13.84
CA ASP A 143 -3.65 -1.56 -15.01
C ASP A 143 -2.84 -1.57 -16.31
N GLY A 144 -2.01 -0.54 -16.51
CA GLY A 144 -1.16 -0.46 -17.69
C GLY A 144 0.01 -1.45 -17.68
N VAL A 145 0.48 -1.85 -16.51
CA VAL A 145 1.64 -2.75 -16.39
C VAL A 145 1.21 -4.18 -16.23
N LEU A 146 0.32 -4.46 -15.29
CA LEU A 146 -0.13 -5.80 -14.98
C LEU A 146 -1.14 -6.31 -15.99
N GLY A 147 -2.16 -5.52 -16.29
CA GLY A 147 -3.20 -5.90 -17.22
C GLY A 147 -2.66 -6.14 -18.62
N GLU A 148 -1.83 -5.24 -19.10
CA GLU A 148 -1.22 -5.36 -20.41
C GLU A 148 -0.29 -6.55 -20.52
N ARG A 149 0.55 -6.76 -19.52
CA ARG A 149 1.47 -7.90 -19.51
C ARG A 149 0.73 -9.23 -19.36
N ALA A 150 -0.28 -9.27 -18.54
CA ALA A 150 -1.09 -10.45 -18.38
C ALA A 150 -1.83 -10.79 -19.68
N ALA A 151 -2.35 -9.79 -20.37
CA ALA A 151 -3.01 -9.96 -21.66
C ALA A 151 -2.03 -10.47 -22.72
N ARG A 152 -0.83 -9.91 -22.77
CA ARG A 152 0.21 -10.35 -23.69
C ARG A 152 0.64 -11.79 -23.40
N GLY A 153 0.85 -12.10 -22.14
CA GLY A 153 1.21 -13.45 -21.73
C GLY A 153 0.16 -14.46 -22.12
N ALA A 154 -1.12 -14.12 -21.94
CA ALA A 154 -2.23 -14.99 -22.33
C ALA A 154 -2.29 -15.18 -23.84
N LEU A 155 -2.03 -14.13 -24.62
CA LEU A 155 -2.02 -14.20 -26.07
C LEU A 155 -0.84 -15.01 -26.59
N GLU A 156 0.32 -14.82 -26.01
CA GLU A 156 1.54 -15.55 -26.38
C GLU A 156 1.45 -17.03 -26.02
N ALA A 157 0.76 -17.37 -24.95
CA ALA A 157 0.59 -18.75 -24.52
C ALA A 157 -0.40 -19.53 -25.37
N ARG A 158 -1.16 -18.89 -26.23
CA ARG A 158 -2.10 -19.57 -27.13
C ARG A 158 -1.37 -20.10 -28.34
N PRO A 159 -1.61 -21.35 -28.68
CA PRO A 159 -1.05 -21.93 -29.91
C PRO A 159 -1.59 -21.26 -31.17
#